data_fc45e1d8b88aa11202484ff776fad96a
#
_entry.id   fc45e1d8b88aa11202484ff776fad96a
#
_cell.length_a   1.000
_cell.length_b   1.000
_cell.length_c   1.000
_cell.angle_alpha   90.00
_cell.angle_beta   90.00
_cell.angle_gamma   90.00
#
_symmetry.space_group_name_H-M   'P 1'
#
loop_
_entity.id
_entity.type
_entity.pdbx_description
1 polymer ?
#
loop_
_entity_poly.entity_id
_entity_poly.type
_entity_poly.pdbx_seq_one_letter_code
_entity_poly.pdbx_strand_id
1 'polypeptide(L)'
;MFELFSGGFMFIIVLVVVFMALFVKVLNEYERGVIFRLGRIIGAKGPGLIILIPLVDRMTRVDLRTVTLDVPPQDVISRDNVTIKVNAVVYFRVVDPNRAVIEVENYLMATSKLAQTTLRSVLGQVELDELLASRESINHRLQEILDTQTEGWGVKVSNVEVKQIDLPVEMQRAMARQAEAERERRAKIIAAEGELQASQKLSEASMVMSQSPMTLQLRYLQTLQEMSNEHTTTMIVPLPIELLKPFIQQK
;
A
#
# COMPACT_ATOMS: atom_id res chain seq x y z
N MET A 1 -16.80 75.83 8.29
CA MET A 1 -15.36 75.52 8.40
C MET A 1 -15.08 74.25 9.21
N PHE A 2 -15.86 73.91 10.22
CA PHE A 2 -15.70 72.67 11.03
C PHE A 2 -16.00 71.39 10.26
N GLU A 3 -16.97 71.39 9.35
CA GLU A 3 -17.35 70.20 8.59
C GLU A 3 -16.31 69.72 7.54
N LEU A 4 -15.61 70.69 6.94
CA LEU A 4 -14.52 70.39 6.00
C LEU A 4 -13.29 69.78 6.70
N PHE A 5 -13.03 70.17 7.97
CA PHE A 5 -11.93 69.64 8.78
C PHE A 5 -12.22 68.20 9.25
N SER A 6 -13.50 67.91 9.56
CA SER A 6 -13.92 66.55 10.01
C SER A 6 -13.83 65.52 8.86
N GLY A 7 -14.22 65.91 7.65
CA GLY A 7 -14.13 65.06 6.46
C GLY A 7 -12.68 64.72 6.06
N GLY A 8 -11.79 65.70 6.11
CA GLY A 8 -10.35 65.46 5.84
C GLY A 8 -9.66 64.60 6.89
N PHE A 9 -10.02 64.77 8.16
CA PHE A 9 -9.49 63.96 9.26
C PHE A 9 -9.97 62.48 9.14
N MET A 10 -11.26 62.29 8.84
CA MET A 10 -11.83 60.94 8.63
C MET A 10 -11.23 60.24 7.41
N PHE A 11 -10.93 60.95 6.33
CA PHE A 11 -10.24 60.44 5.15
C PHE A 11 -8.80 59.97 5.48
N ILE A 12 -8.05 60.76 6.29
CA ILE A 12 -6.70 60.41 6.74
C ILE A 12 -6.74 59.17 7.63
N ILE A 13 -7.71 59.05 8.55
CA ILE A 13 -7.87 57.86 9.40
C ILE A 13 -8.13 56.61 8.54
N VAL A 14 -9.06 56.69 7.59
CA VAL A 14 -9.37 55.59 6.68
C VAL A 14 -8.11 55.20 5.88
N LEU A 15 -7.37 56.14 5.37
CA LEU A 15 -6.15 55.94 4.62
C LEU A 15 -5.08 55.24 5.49
N VAL A 16 -4.90 55.66 6.75
CA VAL A 16 -3.99 55.04 7.71
C VAL A 16 -4.40 53.61 8.05
N VAL A 17 -5.70 53.38 8.25
CA VAL A 17 -6.26 52.04 8.55
C VAL A 17 -6.03 51.08 7.34
N VAL A 18 -6.33 51.56 6.13
CA VAL A 18 -6.07 50.77 4.89
C VAL A 18 -4.59 50.50 4.73
N PHE A 19 -3.75 51.48 4.98
CA PHE A 19 -2.32 51.34 4.93
C PHE A 19 -1.81 50.34 5.98
N MET A 20 -2.28 50.41 7.22
CA MET A 20 -1.98 49.44 8.27
C MET A 20 -2.42 48.00 7.89
N ALA A 21 -3.59 47.86 7.26
CA ALA A 21 -4.08 46.56 6.84
C ALA A 21 -3.19 45.88 5.78
N LEU A 22 -2.43 46.64 4.99
CA LEU A 22 -1.48 46.13 4.03
C LEU A 22 -0.19 45.57 4.67
N PHE A 23 0.15 46.02 5.88
CA PHE A 23 1.32 45.55 6.62
C PHE A 23 1.10 44.24 7.34
N VAL A 24 -0.16 43.90 7.65
CA VAL A 24 -0.50 42.76 8.48
C VAL A 24 -0.93 41.59 7.60
N LYS A 25 -0.22 40.46 7.73
CA LYS A 25 -0.61 39.17 7.16
C LYS A 25 -0.74 38.14 8.26
N VAL A 26 -1.77 37.33 8.19
CA VAL A 26 -2.00 36.21 9.09
C VAL A 26 -1.65 34.94 8.37
N LEU A 27 -0.83 34.09 9.02
CA LEU A 27 -0.48 32.75 8.55
C LEU A 27 -1.13 31.71 9.44
N ASN A 28 -1.61 30.65 8.83
CA ASN A 28 -2.13 29.48 9.53
C ASN A 28 -1.02 28.70 10.20
N GLU A 29 -1.36 27.82 11.15
CA GLU A 29 -0.38 27.03 11.89
C GLU A 29 0.44 26.09 10.99
N TYR A 30 -0.19 25.61 9.94
CA TYR A 30 0.45 24.73 8.94
C TYR A 30 1.18 25.47 7.84
N GLU A 31 1.19 26.82 7.84
CA GLU A 31 1.90 27.65 6.87
C GLU A 31 3.11 28.31 7.49
N ARG A 32 4.14 28.50 6.67
CA ARG A 32 5.32 29.34 6.99
C ARG A 32 5.50 30.38 5.90
N GLY A 33 5.77 31.58 6.33
CA GLY A 33 6.07 32.70 5.43
C GLY A 33 7.57 32.90 5.30
N VAL A 34 8.13 32.56 4.15
CA VAL A 34 9.53 32.90 3.83
C VAL A 34 9.56 34.35 3.36
N ILE A 35 10.27 35.19 4.08
CA ILE A 35 10.32 36.63 3.83
C ILE A 35 11.63 37.01 3.14
N PHE A 36 11.49 37.72 2.02
CA PHE A 36 12.58 38.32 1.26
C PHE A 36 12.52 39.83 1.41
N ARG A 37 13.57 40.44 1.92
CA ARG A 37 13.71 41.89 2.02
C ARG A 37 14.74 42.37 1.00
N LEU A 38 14.32 43.22 0.08
CA LEU A 38 15.17 43.69 -1.02
C LEU A 38 15.94 42.55 -1.74
N GLY A 39 15.26 41.39 -1.91
CA GLY A 39 15.84 40.23 -2.56
C GLY A 39 16.67 39.31 -1.68
N ARG A 40 16.98 39.69 -0.42
CA ARG A 40 17.68 38.82 0.53
C ARG A 40 16.71 38.14 1.46
N ILE A 41 16.93 36.84 1.71
CA ILE A 41 16.12 36.10 2.67
C ILE A 41 16.43 36.58 4.10
N ILE A 42 15.36 36.80 4.87
CA ILE A 42 15.47 37.07 6.31
C ILE A 42 15.23 35.78 7.09
N GLY A 43 14.38 34.90 6.56
CA GLY A 43 14.03 33.64 7.16
C GLY A 43 12.54 33.34 7.10
N ALA A 44 12.19 32.12 7.50
CA ALA A 44 10.80 31.72 7.65
C ALA A 44 10.22 32.22 8.96
N LYS A 45 9.07 32.89 8.92
CA LYS A 45 8.30 33.26 10.11
C LYS A 45 7.17 32.26 10.35
N GLY A 46 6.93 32.00 11.65
CA GLY A 46 5.93 31.07 12.13
C GLY A 46 4.50 31.53 11.95
N PRO A 47 3.52 30.76 12.46
CA PRO A 47 2.11 31.08 12.37
C PRO A 47 1.74 32.33 13.18
N GLY A 48 0.60 32.91 12.84
CA GLY A 48 0.06 34.06 13.49
C GLY A 48 0.23 35.36 12.70
N LEU A 49 0.30 36.45 13.39
CA LEU A 49 0.31 37.79 12.83
C LEU A 49 1.74 38.18 12.45
N ILE A 50 1.97 38.48 11.17
CA ILE A 50 3.26 38.88 10.63
C ILE A 50 3.11 40.30 10.06
N ILE A 51 4.07 41.16 10.40
CA ILE A 51 4.14 42.49 9.86
C ILE A 51 5.17 42.50 8.70
N LEU A 52 4.70 42.88 7.52
CA LEU A 52 5.49 43.01 6.30
C LEU A 52 5.54 44.47 5.90
N ILE A 53 6.71 44.93 5.46
CA ILE A 53 6.87 46.29 4.93
C ILE A 53 6.49 46.24 3.44
N PRO A 54 5.34 46.82 3.02
CA PRO A 54 4.96 46.85 1.61
C PRO A 54 6.07 47.51 0.78
N LEU A 55 6.26 47.06 -0.46
CA LEU A 55 7.28 47.45 -1.43
C LEU A 55 8.71 46.91 -1.12
N VAL A 56 9.05 46.67 0.15
CA VAL A 56 10.40 46.20 0.56
C VAL A 56 10.41 44.70 0.77
N ASP A 57 9.35 44.18 1.44
CA ASP A 57 9.25 42.77 1.81
C ASP A 57 8.34 42.02 0.84
N ARG A 58 8.82 40.87 0.36
CA ARG A 58 8.04 39.87 -0.38
C ARG A 58 7.95 38.59 0.46
N MET A 59 6.79 37.98 0.51
CA MET A 59 6.55 36.77 1.27
C MET A 59 6.07 35.65 0.34
N THR A 60 6.74 34.51 0.41
CA THR A 60 6.30 33.24 -0.20
C THR A 60 5.74 32.35 0.89
N ARG A 61 4.52 31.85 0.72
CA ARG A 61 3.89 30.89 1.65
C ARG A 61 4.28 29.49 1.28
N VAL A 62 4.64 28.69 2.28
CA VAL A 62 4.96 27.27 2.17
C VAL A 62 4.09 26.51 3.14
N ASP A 63 3.39 25.49 2.65
CA ASP A 63 2.58 24.57 3.45
C ASP A 63 3.50 23.46 4.01
N LEU A 64 3.37 23.15 5.30
CA LEU A 64 4.15 22.11 6.00
C LEU A 64 3.43 20.76 6.07
N ARG A 65 2.17 20.70 5.63
CA ARG A 65 1.42 19.46 5.64
C ARG A 65 2.01 18.46 4.67
N THR A 66 1.73 17.18 4.94
CA THR A 66 2.09 16.12 4.00
C THR A 66 1.29 16.28 2.71
N VAL A 67 2.01 16.34 1.61
CA VAL A 67 1.46 16.39 0.26
C VAL A 67 1.60 15.02 -0.37
N THR A 68 0.54 14.58 -1.02
CA THR A 68 0.52 13.36 -1.83
C THR A 68 0.79 13.74 -3.28
N LEU A 69 1.82 13.16 -3.86
CA LEU A 69 2.24 13.39 -5.23
C LEU A 69 2.09 12.12 -6.05
N ASP A 70 1.19 12.13 -7.02
CA ASP A 70 1.07 11.04 -7.99
C ASP A 70 2.19 11.14 -9.03
N VAL A 71 2.98 10.07 -9.14
CA VAL A 71 3.99 9.90 -10.19
C VAL A 71 3.32 9.22 -11.38
N PRO A 72 3.29 9.88 -12.56
CA PRO A 72 2.66 9.32 -13.74
C PRO A 72 3.33 8.01 -14.18
N PRO A 73 2.60 7.13 -14.88
CA PRO A 73 3.13 5.86 -15.35
C PRO A 73 4.42 6.03 -16.15
N GLN A 74 5.44 5.25 -15.80
CA GLN A 74 6.73 5.21 -16.47
C GLN A 74 6.93 3.85 -17.13
N ASP A 75 7.37 3.88 -18.38
CA ASP A 75 7.84 2.67 -19.05
C ASP A 75 9.25 2.36 -18.55
N VAL A 76 9.42 1.18 -17.97
CA VAL A 76 10.68 0.71 -17.39
C VAL A 76 10.98 -0.68 -17.94
N ILE A 77 12.24 -0.96 -18.21
CA ILE A 77 12.72 -2.30 -18.54
C ILE A 77 13.36 -2.85 -17.28
N SER A 78 12.84 -3.95 -16.75
CA SER A 78 13.39 -4.67 -15.59
C SER A 78 14.72 -5.35 -15.92
N ARG A 79 15.42 -5.86 -14.90
CA ARG A 79 16.72 -6.53 -15.08
C ARG A 79 16.63 -7.79 -15.97
N ASP A 80 15.50 -8.46 -15.96
CA ASP A 80 15.16 -9.63 -16.80
C ASP A 80 14.60 -9.26 -18.18
N ASN A 81 14.80 -7.99 -18.61
CA ASN A 81 14.46 -7.47 -19.92
C ASN A 81 12.96 -7.48 -20.26
N VAL A 82 12.11 -7.34 -19.25
CA VAL A 82 10.66 -7.20 -19.41
C VAL A 82 10.28 -5.72 -19.36
N THR A 83 9.56 -5.24 -20.37
CA THR A 83 9.00 -3.87 -20.37
C THR A 83 7.74 -3.83 -19.53
N ILE A 84 7.74 -2.99 -18.51
CA ILE A 84 6.60 -2.80 -17.59
C ILE A 84 6.23 -1.33 -17.50
N LYS A 85 4.95 -1.03 -17.22
CA LYS A 85 4.51 0.31 -16.85
C LYS A 85 4.26 0.35 -15.36
N VAL A 86 4.89 1.31 -14.70
CA VAL A 86 4.80 1.44 -13.24
C VAL A 86 4.47 2.87 -12.87
N ASN A 87 3.51 3.04 -11.98
CA ASN A 87 3.18 4.30 -11.33
C ASN A 87 3.41 4.18 -9.81
N ALA A 88 3.63 5.33 -9.18
CA ALA A 88 3.87 5.40 -7.75
C ALA A 88 3.21 6.62 -7.14
N VAL A 89 3.09 6.61 -5.83
CA VAL A 89 2.67 7.75 -5.02
C VAL A 89 3.78 8.08 -4.03
N VAL A 90 4.13 9.35 -3.95
CA VAL A 90 5.14 9.87 -3.03
C VAL A 90 4.45 10.76 -2.01
N TYR A 91 4.64 10.46 -0.73
CA TYR A 91 4.19 11.27 0.39
C TYR A 91 5.39 12.06 0.93
N PHE A 92 5.32 13.36 0.86
CA PHE A 92 6.38 14.22 1.34
C PHE A 92 5.84 15.45 2.05
N ARG A 93 6.69 16.11 2.82
CA ARG A 93 6.40 17.38 3.48
C ARG A 93 7.62 18.27 3.46
N VAL A 94 7.40 19.58 3.53
CA VAL A 94 8.49 20.54 3.69
C VAL A 94 8.86 20.61 5.18
N VAL A 95 10.16 20.43 5.47
CA VAL A 95 10.73 20.53 6.82
C VAL A 95 11.43 21.88 6.97
N ASP A 96 12.21 22.31 5.95
CA ASP A 96 12.85 23.61 5.93
C ASP A 96 12.29 24.48 4.80
N PRO A 97 11.35 25.40 5.12
CA PRO A 97 10.76 26.28 4.14
C PRO A 97 11.76 27.20 3.44
N ASN A 98 12.87 27.58 4.11
CA ASN A 98 13.88 28.45 3.52
C ASN A 98 14.57 27.75 2.37
N ARG A 99 15.05 26.52 2.59
CA ARG A 99 15.70 25.72 1.56
C ARG A 99 14.74 25.41 0.42
N ALA A 100 13.48 25.07 0.73
CA ALA A 100 12.49 24.72 -0.27
C ALA A 100 12.19 25.87 -1.26
N VAL A 101 12.41 27.11 -0.87
CA VAL A 101 12.17 28.29 -1.74
C VAL A 101 13.45 28.81 -2.38
N ILE A 102 14.63 28.56 -1.79
CA ILE A 102 15.90 29.07 -2.30
C ILE A 102 16.57 28.08 -3.25
N GLU A 103 16.65 26.82 -2.83
CA GLU A 103 17.42 25.81 -3.55
C GLU A 103 16.69 25.31 -4.81
N VAL A 104 15.37 25.41 -4.84
CA VAL A 104 14.56 24.90 -5.95
C VAL A 104 13.43 25.87 -6.29
N GLU A 105 13.27 26.20 -7.56
CA GLU A 105 12.19 27.07 -8.04
C GLU A 105 10.80 26.49 -7.71
N ASN A 106 10.62 25.21 -7.97
CA ASN A 106 9.37 24.49 -7.69
C ASN A 106 9.68 23.10 -7.15
N TYR A 107 9.67 22.97 -5.82
CA TYR A 107 9.96 21.70 -5.15
C TYR A 107 8.94 20.59 -5.48
N LEU A 108 7.67 20.93 -5.79
CA LEU A 108 6.66 19.94 -6.21
C LEU A 108 7.06 19.29 -7.54
N MET A 109 7.39 20.13 -8.53
CA MET A 109 7.78 19.65 -9.86
C MET A 109 9.13 18.93 -9.81
N ALA A 110 10.10 19.47 -9.06
CA ALA A 110 11.41 18.86 -8.91
C ALA A 110 11.31 17.48 -8.26
N THR A 111 10.57 17.34 -7.16
CA THR A 111 10.33 16.05 -6.49
C THR A 111 9.62 15.06 -7.41
N SER A 112 8.65 15.52 -8.22
CA SER A 112 7.96 14.66 -9.20
C SER A 112 8.93 14.13 -10.25
N LYS A 113 9.77 14.98 -10.82
CA LYS A 113 10.75 14.56 -11.84
C LYS A 113 11.83 13.66 -11.26
N LEU A 114 12.28 13.97 -10.05
CA LEU A 114 13.22 13.13 -9.32
C LEU A 114 12.63 11.74 -9.05
N ALA A 115 11.38 11.67 -8.58
CA ALA A 115 10.68 10.41 -8.34
C ALA A 115 10.56 9.58 -9.62
N GLN A 116 10.22 10.20 -10.77
CA GLN A 116 10.15 9.51 -12.07
C GLN A 116 11.49 8.88 -12.47
N THR A 117 12.59 9.62 -12.32
CA THR A 117 13.93 9.13 -12.71
C THR A 117 14.44 8.07 -11.74
N THR A 118 14.21 8.26 -10.44
CA THR A 118 14.61 7.28 -9.40
C THR A 118 13.81 5.99 -9.54
N LEU A 119 12.50 6.10 -9.78
CA LEU A 119 11.63 4.95 -10.04
C LEU A 119 12.19 4.11 -11.20
N ARG A 120 12.48 4.75 -12.33
CA ARG A 120 13.07 4.08 -13.51
C ARG A 120 14.41 3.42 -13.19
N SER A 121 15.29 4.11 -12.46
CA SER A 121 16.61 3.60 -12.11
C SER A 121 16.55 2.41 -11.17
N VAL A 122 15.74 2.47 -10.12
CA VAL A 122 15.62 1.40 -9.13
C VAL A 122 14.96 0.16 -9.74
N LEU A 123 13.83 0.34 -10.45
CA LEU A 123 13.10 -0.77 -11.07
C LEU A 123 13.88 -1.44 -12.20
N GLY A 124 14.73 -0.68 -12.91
CA GLY A 124 15.62 -1.26 -13.93
C GLY A 124 16.72 -2.16 -13.37
N GLN A 125 16.96 -2.16 -12.06
CA GLN A 125 17.97 -3.01 -11.39
C GLN A 125 17.36 -4.27 -10.75
N VAL A 126 16.03 -4.36 -10.70
CA VAL A 126 15.28 -5.41 -10.00
C VAL A 126 14.65 -6.36 -11.01
N GLU A 127 14.54 -7.63 -10.67
CA GLU A 127 13.82 -8.63 -11.45
C GLU A 127 12.30 -8.51 -11.24
N LEU A 128 11.53 -8.94 -12.23
CA LEU A 128 10.07 -8.85 -12.19
C LEU A 128 9.48 -9.63 -11.00
N ASP A 129 10.01 -10.80 -10.72
CA ASP A 129 9.54 -11.63 -9.60
C ASP A 129 9.76 -10.93 -8.25
N GLU A 130 10.88 -10.24 -8.06
CA GLU A 130 11.17 -9.45 -6.85
C GLU A 130 10.21 -8.24 -6.74
N LEU A 131 9.93 -7.58 -7.87
CA LEU A 131 8.96 -6.47 -7.94
C LEU A 131 7.55 -6.88 -7.52
N LEU A 132 7.15 -8.11 -7.80
CA LEU A 132 5.83 -8.63 -7.46
C LEU A 132 5.78 -9.22 -6.04
N ALA A 133 6.85 -9.86 -5.58
CA ALA A 133 6.92 -10.56 -4.30
C ALA A 133 7.31 -9.64 -3.13
N SER A 134 8.24 -8.68 -3.36
CA SER A 134 8.90 -7.91 -2.30
C SER A 134 8.70 -6.39 -2.44
N ARG A 135 7.46 -5.96 -2.67
CA ARG A 135 7.12 -4.53 -2.88
C ARG A 135 7.59 -3.61 -1.75
N GLU A 136 7.50 -4.06 -0.50
CA GLU A 136 7.91 -3.26 0.66
C GLU A 136 9.39 -2.92 0.64
N SER A 137 10.25 -3.86 0.27
CA SER A 137 11.69 -3.63 0.13
C SER A 137 12.00 -2.56 -0.92
N ILE A 138 11.28 -2.60 -2.04
CA ILE A 138 11.43 -1.64 -3.13
C ILE A 138 10.93 -0.26 -2.72
N ASN A 139 9.77 -0.19 -2.06
CA ASN A 139 9.21 1.05 -1.54
C ASN A 139 10.19 1.72 -0.56
N HIS A 140 10.78 0.94 0.35
CA HIS A 140 11.77 1.45 1.30
C HIS A 140 13.04 1.96 0.60
N ARG A 141 13.56 1.21 -0.37
CA ARG A 141 14.73 1.62 -1.16
C ARG A 141 14.46 2.90 -1.96
N LEU A 142 13.27 3.03 -2.55
CA LEU A 142 12.85 4.24 -3.24
C LEU A 142 12.74 5.43 -2.28
N GLN A 143 12.14 5.22 -1.11
CA GLN A 143 12.00 6.24 -0.07
C GLN A 143 13.37 6.74 0.40
N GLU A 144 14.31 5.86 0.72
CA GLU A 144 15.64 6.19 1.20
C GLU A 144 16.43 7.03 0.17
N ILE A 145 16.41 6.62 -1.10
CA ILE A 145 17.09 7.36 -2.17
C ILE A 145 16.44 8.72 -2.36
N LEU A 146 15.11 8.80 -2.41
CA LEU A 146 14.41 10.06 -2.61
C LEU A 146 14.59 10.99 -1.42
N ASP A 147 14.50 10.51 -0.19
CA ASP A 147 14.68 11.31 1.02
C ASP A 147 16.10 11.93 1.06
N THR A 148 17.12 11.12 0.77
CA THR A 148 18.51 11.59 0.69
C THR A 148 18.70 12.68 -0.37
N GLN A 149 18.09 12.53 -1.54
CA GLN A 149 18.23 13.49 -2.64
C GLN A 149 17.41 14.77 -2.43
N THR A 150 16.30 14.70 -1.70
CA THR A 150 15.44 15.87 -1.42
C THR A 150 15.81 16.60 -0.12
N GLU A 151 16.66 16.04 0.73
CA GLU A 151 17.12 16.64 1.97
C GLU A 151 17.78 18.02 1.75
N GLY A 152 18.58 18.15 0.66
CA GLY A 152 19.19 19.41 0.26
C GLY A 152 18.17 20.53 0.01
N TRP A 153 16.98 20.19 -0.43
CA TRP A 153 15.87 21.12 -0.70
C TRP A 153 14.98 21.38 0.51
N GLY A 154 15.30 20.81 1.67
CA GLY A 154 14.47 20.94 2.88
C GLY A 154 13.12 20.20 2.76
N VAL A 155 13.02 19.24 1.86
CA VAL A 155 11.86 18.38 1.66
C VAL A 155 12.16 17.00 2.23
N LYS A 156 11.24 16.46 3.02
CA LYS A 156 11.34 15.11 3.59
C LYS A 156 10.31 14.18 2.95
N VAL A 157 10.79 13.10 2.37
CA VAL A 157 9.95 12.03 1.84
C VAL A 157 9.60 11.06 2.97
N SER A 158 8.31 11.01 3.32
CA SER A 158 7.81 10.18 4.43
C SER A 158 7.57 8.75 4.00
N ASN A 159 7.01 8.55 2.80
CA ASN A 159 6.71 7.24 2.25
C ASN A 159 6.68 7.28 0.72
N VAL A 160 6.98 6.14 0.10
CA VAL A 160 6.84 5.93 -1.35
C VAL A 160 6.14 4.60 -1.55
N GLU A 161 5.11 4.60 -2.37
CA GLU A 161 4.34 3.39 -2.67
C GLU A 161 4.23 3.17 -4.17
N VAL A 162 4.67 2.02 -4.63
CA VAL A 162 4.40 1.55 -5.99
C VAL A 162 2.94 1.11 -6.06
N LYS A 163 2.15 1.79 -6.89
CA LYS A 163 0.70 1.65 -6.96
C LYS A 163 0.29 0.47 -7.84
N GLN A 164 0.70 0.50 -9.09
CA GLN A 164 0.33 -0.49 -10.09
C GLN A 164 1.52 -0.83 -10.97
N ILE A 165 1.61 -2.10 -11.34
CA ILE A 165 2.59 -2.62 -12.29
C ILE A 165 1.80 -3.26 -13.42
N ASP A 166 1.82 -2.62 -14.58
CA ASP A 166 1.15 -3.11 -15.77
C ASP A 166 2.14 -3.91 -16.63
N LEU A 167 1.82 -5.18 -16.81
CA LEU A 167 2.60 -6.12 -17.59
C LEU A 167 2.02 -6.24 -19.01
N PRO A 168 2.84 -6.54 -20.03
CA PRO A 168 2.35 -6.91 -21.35
C PRO A 168 1.38 -8.10 -21.28
N VAL A 169 0.32 -8.08 -22.11
CA VAL A 169 -0.75 -9.11 -22.09
C VAL A 169 -0.20 -10.52 -22.26
N GLU A 170 0.81 -10.70 -23.11
CA GLU A 170 1.47 -11.99 -23.32
C GLU A 170 2.13 -12.53 -22.04
N MET A 171 2.79 -11.65 -21.29
CA MET A 171 3.43 -12.00 -20.02
C MET A 171 2.38 -12.32 -18.95
N GLN A 172 1.30 -11.52 -18.85
CA GLN A 172 0.19 -11.80 -17.93
C GLN A 172 -0.39 -13.20 -18.17
N ARG A 173 -0.59 -13.57 -19.45
CA ARG A 173 -1.06 -14.92 -19.84
C ARG A 173 -0.07 -16.03 -19.50
N ALA A 174 1.23 -15.77 -19.68
CA ALA A 174 2.27 -16.74 -19.33
C ALA A 174 2.33 -16.98 -17.82
N MET A 175 2.33 -15.91 -17.03
CA MET A 175 2.33 -15.97 -15.56
C MET A 175 1.04 -16.62 -15.02
N ALA A 176 -0.12 -16.34 -15.62
CA ALA A 176 -1.38 -16.99 -15.23
C ALA A 176 -1.30 -18.50 -15.42
N ARG A 177 -0.80 -18.99 -16.57
CA ARG A 177 -0.61 -20.43 -16.83
C ARG A 177 0.41 -21.07 -15.87
N GLN A 178 1.50 -20.36 -15.58
CA GLN A 178 2.51 -20.82 -14.62
C GLN A 178 1.92 -20.93 -13.21
N ALA A 179 1.17 -19.92 -12.76
CA ALA A 179 0.51 -19.91 -11.46
C ALA A 179 -0.54 -21.03 -11.36
N GLU A 180 -1.30 -21.29 -12.42
CA GLU A 180 -2.28 -22.39 -12.49
C GLU A 180 -1.58 -23.75 -12.37
N ALA A 181 -0.52 -23.98 -13.14
CA ALA A 181 0.26 -25.21 -13.08
C ALA A 181 0.89 -25.44 -11.68
N GLU A 182 1.40 -24.39 -11.06
CA GLU A 182 1.97 -24.49 -9.72
C GLU A 182 0.89 -24.76 -8.65
N ARG A 183 -0.30 -24.15 -8.78
CA ARG A 183 -1.44 -24.46 -7.90
C ARG A 183 -1.89 -25.89 -8.08
N GLU A 184 -1.99 -26.39 -9.31
CA GLU A 184 -2.36 -27.77 -9.60
C GLU A 184 -1.31 -28.75 -9.03
N ARG A 185 -0.02 -28.45 -9.18
CA ARG A 185 1.07 -29.24 -8.59
C ARG A 185 0.95 -29.30 -7.06
N ARG A 186 0.73 -28.14 -6.40
CA ARG A 186 0.56 -28.08 -4.95
C ARG A 186 -0.69 -28.82 -4.49
N ALA A 187 -1.80 -28.68 -5.21
CA ALA A 187 -3.03 -29.39 -4.90
C ALA A 187 -2.85 -30.90 -4.96
N LYS A 188 -2.12 -31.42 -5.97
CA LYS A 188 -1.80 -32.85 -6.09
C LYS A 188 -0.91 -33.34 -4.93
N ILE A 189 0.08 -32.54 -4.51
CA ILE A 189 0.93 -32.89 -3.37
C ILE A 189 0.11 -32.95 -2.07
N ILE A 190 -0.71 -31.91 -1.81
CA ILE A 190 -1.55 -31.83 -0.61
C ILE A 190 -2.55 -32.99 -0.60
N ALA A 191 -3.17 -33.33 -1.76
CA ALA A 191 -4.07 -34.45 -1.87
C ALA A 191 -3.37 -35.79 -1.58
N ALA A 192 -2.19 -36.02 -2.14
CA ALA A 192 -1.40 -37.23 -1.90
C ALA A 192 -0.94 -37.35 -0.42
N GLU A 193 -0.51 -36.23 0.18
CA GLU A 193 -0.16 -36.20 1.61
C GLU A 193 -1.39 -36.49 2.49
N GLY A 194 -2.54 -35.90 2.14
CA GLY A 194 -3.82 -36.16 2.83
C GLY A 194 -4.25 -37.63 2.71
N GLU A 195 -4.12 -38.22 1.54
CA GLU A 195 -4.42 -39.64 1.30
C GLU A 195 -3.47 -40.56 2.10
N LEU A 196 -2.17 -40.22 2.13
CA LEU A 196 -1.21 -40.95 2.94
C LEU A 196 -1.54 -40.90 4.42
N GLN A 197 -1.83 -39.70 4.96
CA GLN A 197 -2.22 -39.52 6.37
C GLN A 197 -3.54 -40.25 6.68
N ALA A 198 -4.53 -40.16 5.81
CA ALA A 198 -5.79 -40.88 5.94
C ALA A 198 -5.59 -42.39 5.95
N SER A 199 -4.76 -42.91 5.02
CA SER A 199 -4.41 -44.33 4.93
C SER A 199 -3.70 -44.83 6.20
N GLN A 200 -2.75 -44.04 6.73
CA GLN A 200 -2.08 -44.36 8.00
C GLN A 200 -3.06 -44.43 9.16
N LYS A 201 -3.95 -43.42 9.28
CA LYS A 201 -4.98 -43.40 10.33
C LYS A 201 -6.00 -44.53 10.21
N LEU A 202 -6.39 -44.89 8.98
CA LEU A 202 -7.26 -46.05 8.73
C LEU A 202 -6.55 -47.35 9.10
N SER A 203 -5.27 -47.50 8.80
CA SER A 203 -4.46 -48.65 9.19
C SER A 203 -4.35 -48.78 10.73
N GLU A 204 -4.03 -47.67 11.43
CA GLU A 204 -4.01 -47.64 12.89
C GLU A 204 -5.38 -48.00 13.47
N ALA A 205 -6.46 -47.42 12.95
CA ALA A 205 -7.83 -47.74 13.39
C ALA A 205 -8.19 -49.19 13.15
N SER A 206 -7.78 -49.76 11.99
CA SER A 206 -8.00 -51.16 11.64
C SER A 206 -7.27 -52.11 12.61
N MET A 207 -6.01 -51.77 13.01
CA MET A 207 -5.26 -52.55 14.01
C MET A 207 -5.95 -52.55 15.39
N VAL A 208 -6.47 -51.40 15.83
CA VAL A 208 -7.21 -51.28 17.09
C VAL A 208 -8.53 -52.06 17.01
N MET A 209 -9.25 -51.95 15.93
CA MET A 209 -10.54 -52.68 15.72
C MET A 209 -10.35 -54.17 15.59
N SER A 210 -9.25 -54.67 15.05
CA SER A 210 -8.96 -56.10 14.89
C SER A 210 -8.79 -56.84 16.23
N GLN A 211 -8.49 -56.12 17.32
CA GLN A 211 -8.38 -56.69 18.66
C GLN A 211 -9.72 -57.13 19.25
N SER A 212 -10.85 -56.65 18.72
CA SER A 212 -12.19 -57.03 19.18
C SER A 212 -13.15 -57.20 17.96
N PRO A 213 -13.53 -58.46 17.61
CA PRO A 213 -14.45 -58.74 16.51
C PRO A 213 -15.80 -58.01 16.62
N MET A 214 -16.24 -57.73 17.83
CA MET A 214 -17.50 -57.03 18.07
C MET A 214 -17.44 -55.56 17.61
N THR A 215 -16.27 -54.91 17.69
CA THR A 215 -16.06 -53.52 17.26
C THR A 215 -16.27 -53.37 15.74
N LEU A 216 -15.84 -54.36 14.97
CA LEU A 216 -16.00 -54.36 13.52
C LEU A 216 -17.48 -54.46 13.10
N GLN A 217 -18.28 -55.25 13.83
CA GLN A 217 -19.70 -55.36 13.61
C GLN A 217 -20.45 -54.06 13.96
N LEU A 218 -20.09 -53.44 15.11
CA LEU A 218 -20.67 -52.15 15.49
C LEU A 218 -20.35 -51.04 14.46
N ARG A 219 -19.12 -51.03 13.97
CA ARG A 219 -18.73 -50.04 12.94
C ARG A 219 -19.50 -50.27 11.62
N TYR A 220 -19.68 -51.50 11.21
CA TYR A 220 -20.49 -51.85 10.05
C TYR A 220 -21.93 -51.34 10.19
N LEU A 221 -22.55 -51.57 11.34
CA LEU A 221 -23.92 -51.09 11.64
C LEU A 221 -24.00 -49.57 11.66
N GLN A 222 -22.97 -48.91 12.23
CA GLN A 222 -22.89 -47.44 12.26
C GLN A 222 -22.80 -46.88 10.83
N THR A 223 -21.93 -47.45 9.99
CA THR A 223 -21.81 -47.02 8.59
C THR A 223 -23.11 -47.19 7.81
N LEU A 224 -23.83 -48.28 8.04
CA LEU A 224 -25.17 -48.49 7.47
C LEU A 224 -26.16 -47.43 7.93
N GLN A 225 -26.12 -47.04 9.21
CA GLN A 225 -26.99 -46.00 9.75
C GLN A 225 -26.68 -44.64 9.15
N GLU A 226 -25.39 -44.29 8.98
CA GLU A 226 -24.94 -43.05 8.37
C GLU A 226 -25.39 -42.97 6.90
N MET A 227 -25.28 -44.07 6.13
CA MET A 227 -25.70 -44.13 4.74
C MET A 227 -27.24 -44.09 4.60
N SER A 228 -27.98 -44.56 5.60
CA SER A 228 -29.47 -44.55 5.58
C SER A 228 -30.07 -43.16 5.79
N ASN A 229 -29.32 -42.21 6.31
CA ASN A 229 -29.80 -40.83 6.58
C ASN A 229 -29.67 -39.87 5.36
N GLU A 230 -28.96 -40.26 4.31
CA GLU A 230 -28.78 -39.43 3.11
C GLU A 230 -29.57 -39.98 1.92
N HIS A 231 -30.87 -39.68 1.85
CA HIS A 231 -31.78 -39.93 0.71
C HIS A 231 -32.07 -41.36 0.31
N THR A 232 -33.35 -41.67 0.40
CA THR A 232 -34.02 -42.93 0.09
C THR A 232 -33.77 -43.42 -1.35
N THR A 233 -32.78 -44.25 -1.54
CA THR A 233 -32.65 -45.09 -2.72
C THR A 233 -32.39 -46.53 -2.26
N THR A 234 -32.91 -47.51 -2.96
CA THR A 234 -32.77 -48.93 -2.63
C THR A 234 -31.33 -49.30 -2.38
N MET A 235 -30.99 -49.66 -1.13
CA MET A 235 -29.60 -49.98 -0.72
C MET A 235 -29.47 -51.51 -0.76
N ILE A 236 -28.59 -52.03 -1.61
CA ILE A 236 -28.20 -53.43 -1.62
C ILE A 236 -27.00 -53.60 -0.69
N VAL A 237 -27.22 -54.14 0.48
CA VAL A 237 -26.17 -54.36 1.50
C VAL A 237 -25.75 -55.83 1.46
N PRO A 238 -24.47 -56.16 1.12
CA PRO A 238 -23.94 -57.50 1.26
C PRO A 238 -23.78 -57.83 2.76
N LEU A 239 -24.58 -58.72 3.30
CA LEU A 239 -24.44 -59.19 4.68
C LEU A 239 -23.31 -60.24 4.73
N PRO A 240 -22.24 -60.01 5.54
CA PRO A 240 -21.23 -61.02 5.78
C PRO A 240 -21.85 -62.23 6.45
N ILE A 241 -21.64 -63.43 5.87
CA ILE A 241 -22.22 -64.69 6.33
C ILE A 241 -21.87 -64.99 7.78
N GLU A 242 -20.79 -64.47 8.29
CA GLU A 242 -20.36 -64.60 9.68
C GLU A 242 -21.35 -63.99 10.68
N LEU A 243 -22.10 -62.95 10.30
CA LEU A 243 -23.16 -62.38 11.16
C LEU A 243 -24.38 -63.33 11.30
N LEU A 244 -24.56 -64.25 10.39
CA LEU A 244 -25.65 -65.22 10.42
C LEU A 244 -25.31 -66.53 11.15
N LYS A 245 -24.03 -66.84 11.37
CA LYS A 245 -23.56 -68.04 12.06
C LYS A 245 -24.23 -68.27 13.42
N PRO A 246 -24.38 -67.25 14.32
CA PRO A 246 -25.01 -67.45 15.61
C PRO A 246 -26.48 -67.86 15.55
N PHE A 247 -27.19 -67.48 14.43
CA PHE A 247 -28.59 -67.76 14.23
C PHE A 247 -28.84 -69.13 13.52
N ILE A 248 -27.80 -69.61 12.82
CA ILE A 248 -27.85 -70.88 12.07
C ILE A 248 -27.45 -72.10 12.94
N GLN A 249 -26.68 -71.87 14.01
CA GLN A 249 -26.20 -72.90 14.92
C GLN A 249 -27.14 -73.26 16.10
N GLN A 250 -28.30 -72.63 16.19
CA GLN A 250 -29.35 -73.00 17.18
C GLN A 250 -30.40 -73.97 16.60
N LYS A 251 -29.93 -75.16 16.15
CA LYS A 251 -30.80 -76.33 15.95
C LYS A 251 -30.04 -77.57 16.37
#